data_9a67a70c708d674d5460a21dffbd4c27
#
_entry.id   9a67a70c708d674d5460a21dffbd4c27
#
_cell.length_a   1.000
_cell.length_b   1.000
_cell.length_c   1.000
_cell.angle_alpha   90.00
_cell.angle_beta   90.00
_cell.angle_gamma   90.00
#
_symmetry.space_group_name_H-M   'P 1'
#
loop_
_entity.id
_entity.type
_entity.pdbx_description
1 polymer ?
#
loop_
_entity_poly.entity_id
_entity_poly.type
_entity_poly.pdbx_seq_one_letter_code
_entity_poly.pdbx_strand_id
1 'polypeptide(L)'
;MIIKKFFKKAAVLSLVFIFLGVSTSTAFANENLSKSEIKSSFIGQEYPLPPPKSMCMSLEKTIMRRSSGRNFSEEPVTDEELSTVLWAAFGLRDDGKMTVPEINGAHATLIYVLKEDVYKYNPINHSLIFYKSGDYRYIGQYEAPIQLGLCWDTDILDENLSNIELGAVGQNIYFAANAINLGTVITAEIPPAINPVGIPENEHGMGIMPLGHLNYDYNFKYRPFLFSILPRIWFSKTSLTKALNERNEVTTWDSNFISRRDLSHLVWASYGYSYYLDRSSNIIKRHHTVPSAHGYYPFRIYAVNRLGVFRYMYGLVDVDLYGLPVVSYLLPIAFGDKRNEIGDATESFVSDAPLNIIMVLDIDKTNQWDDLSDPDLRWIWYYEAGAAGQNILLEATSRNLNGNILKIDEKEAICSVLKLDPENFDPMAVIPVG
;
A
#
# COMPACT_ATOMS: atom_id res chain seq x y z
N MET A 1 -29.96 35.47 -13.16
CA MET A 1 -29.95 36.47 -14.23
C MET A 1 -28.61 37.19 -14.24
N ILE A 2 -27.51 36.52 -14.46
CA ILE A 2 -26.17 37.04 -14.76
C ILE A 2 -25.35 35.87 -15.36
N ILE A 3 -25.66 35.51 -16.61
CA ILE A 3 -24.76 34.73 -17.48
C ILE A 3 -25.20 35.10 -18.90
N LYS A 4 -24.65 36.18 -19.43
CA LYS A 4 -24.68 36.56 -20.87
C LYS A 4 -23.91 37.87 -21.05
N LYS A 5 -22.56 37.82 -20.99
CA LYS A 5 -21.69 38.91 -21.47
C LYS A 5 -20.22 38.46 -21.50
N PHE A 6 -19.89 37.46 -22.32
CA PHE A 6 -18.49 37.22 -22.67
C PHE A 6 -18.33 36.47 -24.02
N PHE A 7 -19.11 36.93 -25.02
CA PHE A 7 -18.85 36.51 -26.41
C PHE A 7 -19.13 37.70 -27.33
N LYS A 8 -18.19 38.64 -27.39
CA LYS A 8 -18.09 39.61 -28.50
C LYS A 8 -16.82 40.46 -28.30
N LYS A 9 -15.65 39.91 -28.63
CA LYS A 9 -14.42 40.62 -29.01
C LYS A 9 -13.33 39.66 -29.40
N ALA A 10 -13.55 38.92 -30.49
CA ALA A 10 -12.50 38.15 -31.16
C ALA A 10 -12.89 37.90 -32.62
N ALA A 11 -13.10 38.97 -33.32
CA ALA A 11 -13.28 38.92 -34.78
C ALA A 11 -12.96 40.28 -35.36
N VAL A 12 -11.69 40.64 -35.40
CA VAL A 12 -11.05 41.58 -36.33
C VAL A 12 -9.56 41.60 -36.02
N LEU A 13 -8.80 40.63 -36.49
CA LEU A 13 -7.34 40.65 -36.76
C LEU A 13 -6.91 39.36 -37.48
N SER A 14 -7.58 39.07 -38.58
CA SER A 14 -7.15 37.94 -39.46
C SER A 14 -7.18 38.45 -40.88
N LEU A 15 -6.20 39.20 -41.28
CA LEU A 15 -5.92 39.47 -42.70
C LEU A 15 -4.70 40.39 -42.93
N VAL A 16 -3.52 40.04 -42.42
CA VAL A 16 -2.22 40.59 -42.91
C VAL A 16 -0.99 39.66 -42.62
N PHE A 17 -1.12 38.36 -42.59
CA PHE A 17 0.05 37.49 -42.53
C PHE A 17 -0.10 36.24 -43.44
N ILE A 18 -0.27 36.46 -44.74
CA ILE A 18 -0.33 35.35 -45.72
C ILE A 18 0.91 35.26 -46.63
N PHE A 19 1.98 36.01 -46.44
CA PHE A 19 3.12 35.91 -47.34
C PHE A 19 4.52 35.76 -46.73
N LEU A 20 4.64 35.33 -45.45
CA LEU A 20 5.96 35.01 -44.86
C LEU A 20 5.97 33.72 -44.01
N GLY A 21 4.95 32.85 -44.15
CA GLY A 21 4.77 31.67 -43.29
C GLY A 21 5.14 30.32 -43.92
N VAL A 22 5.74 30.28 -45.12
CA VAL A 22 5.97 28.97 -45.81
C VAL A 22 7.35 28.38 -45.55
N SER A 23 8.31 29.12 -44.99
CA SER A 23 9.66 28.60 -44.72
C SER A 23 9.97 28.28 -43.25
N THR A 24 9.08 28.62 -42.30
CA THR A 24 9.32 28.29 -40.88
C THR A 24 8.48 27.13 -40.37
N SER A 25 7.37 26.76 -41.04
CA SER A 25 6.53 25.64 -40.60
C SER A 25 7.13 24.27 -40.93
N THR A 26 7.98 24.17 -41.92
CA THR A 26 8.66 22.90 -42.26
C THR A 26 9.82 22.57 -41.33
N ALA A 27 10.52 23.57 -40.79
CA ALA A 27 11.59 23.32 -39.79
C ALA A 27 11.03 22.92 -38.42
N PHE A 28 9.94 23.54 -37.95
CA PHE A 28 9.29 23.17 -36.72
C PHE A 28 8.57 21.82 -36.77
N ALA A 29 7.94 21.48 -37.90
CA ALA A 29 7.32 20.18 -38.12
C ALA A 29 8.37 19.06 -38.23
N ASN A 30 9.50 19.32 -38.86
CA ASN A 30 10.61 18.35 -38.97
C ASN A 30 11.36 18.17 -37.64
N GLU A 31 11.55 19.22 -36.82
CA GLU A 31 12.15 19.04 -35.46
C GLU A 31 11.22 18.26 -34.54
N ASN A 32 9.92 18.48 -34.58
CA ASN A 32 8.97 17.73 -33.75
C ASN A 32 8.77 16.29 -34.22
N LEU A 33 8.77 16.06 -35.54
CA LEU A 33 8.75 14.71 -36.12
C LEU A 33 10.05 13.97 -35.84
N SER A 34 11.20 14.61 -35.92
CA SER A 34 12.50 13.99 -35.59
C SER A 34 12.63 13.67 -34.10
N LYS A 35 12.10 14.51 -33.18
CA LYS A 35 12.07 14.23 -31.75
C LYS A 35 11.13 13.09 -31.36
N SER A 36 9.97 12.99 -32.02
CA SER A 36 9.04 11.88 -31.80
C SER A 36 9.55 10.56 -32.39
N GLU A 37 10.16 10.62 -33.58
CA GLU A 37 10.80 9.46 -34.23
C GLU A 37 12.05 9.00 -33.45
N ILE A 38 12.87 9.92 -32.94
CA ILE A 38 14.01 9.59 -32.07
C ILE A 38 13.51 8.96 -30.78
N LYS A 39 12.48 9.52 -30.11
CA LYS A 39 11.92 8.93 -28.88
C LYS A 39 11.27 7.57 -29.12
N SER A 40 10.63 7.31 -30.25
CA SER A 40 10.07 5.99 -30.58
C SER A 40 11.13 4.89 -30.72
N SER A 41 12.38 5.26 -31.05
CA SER A 41 13.50 4.32 -31.15
C SER A 41 14.02 3.86 -29.76
N PHE A 42 13.57 4.48 -28.66
CA PHE A 42 13.97 4.15 -27.30
C PHE A 42 12.95 3.26 -26.55
N ILE A 43 11.82 2.90 -27.15
CA ILE A 43 10.86 1.99 -26.53
C ILE A 43 11.57 0.68 -26.20
N GLY A 44 11.48 0.26 -24.93
CA GLY A 44 12.18 -0.91 -24.40
C GLY A 44 13.64 -0.65 -24.01
N GLN A 45 14.17 0.57 -24.19
CA GLN A 45 15.50 0.91 -23.67
C GLN A 45 15.48 0.88 -22.15
N GLU A 46 16.49 0.23 -21.57
CA GLU A 46 16.64 0.03 -20.13
C GLU A 46 17.67 1.03 -19.55
N TYR A 47 17.29 1.65 -18.45
CA TYR A 47 18.10 2.63 -17.69
C TYR A 47 18.35 2.08 -16.31
N PRO A 48 19.57 1.64 -15.98
CA PRO A 48 19.90 1.14 -14.64
C PRO A 48 19.65 2.21 -13.58
N LEU A 49 19.03 1.81 -12.47
CA LEU A 49 18.92 2.64 -11.29
C LEU A 49 20.18 2.50 -10.41
N PRO A 50 20.53 3.53 -9.64
CA PRO A 50 21.61 3.40 -8.64
C PRO A 50 21.20 2.37 -7.57
N PRO A 51 22.17 1.78 -6.83
CA PRO A 51 21.88 0.90 -5.73
C PRO A 51 20.98 1.58 -4.67
N PRO A 52 19.96 0.87 -4.12
CA PRO A 52 19.07 1.43 -3.11
C PRO A 52 19.83 1.76 -1.83
N LYS A 53 19.47 2.88 -1.18
CA LYS A 53 20.01 3.25 0.14
C LYS A 53 19.48 2.35 1.24
N SER A 54 20.33 2.04 2.21
CA SER A 54 19.90 1.36 3.43
C SER A 54 19.03 2.29 4.30
N MET A 55 17.83 1.83 4.59
CA MET A 55 16.88 2.49 5.48
C MET A 55 17.09 2.00 6.92
N CYS A 56 17.93 2.71 7.68
CA CYS A 56 18.38 2.32 9.02
C CYS A 56 17.34 2.53 10.14
N MET A 57 16.19 3.15 9.83
CA MET A 57 15.12 3.34 10.81
C MET A 57 14.59 1.99 11.28
N SER A 58 14.36 1.82 12.60
CA SER A 58 13.76 0.57 13.09
C SER A 58 12.36 0.37 12.50
N LEU A 59 11.98 -0.87 12.28
CA LEU A 59 10.72 -1.24 11.64
C LEU A 59 9.53 -0.62 12.37
N GLU A 60 9.44 -0.79 13.69
CA GLU A 60 8.30 -0.28 14.48
C GLU A 60 8.22 1.25 14.43
N LYS A 61 9.36 1.94 14.38
CA LYS A 61 9.36 3.40 14.19
C LYS A 61 8.88 3.79 12.79
N THR A 62 9.24 3.01 11.77
CA THR A 62 8.78 3.20 10.40
C THR A 62 7.26 3.01 10.30
N ILE A 63 6.74 1.92 10.87
CA ILE A 63 5.29 1.66 10.95
C ILE A 63 4.57 2.80 11.69
N MET A 64 5.11 3.26 12.82
CA MET A 64 4.52 4.37 13.59
C MET A 64 4.51 5.70 12.83
N ARG A 65 5.48 5.95 11.96
CA ARG A 65 5.59 7.18 11.16
C ARG A 65 4.77 7.16 9.89
N ARG A 66 4.24 6.00 9.48
CA ARG A 66 3.47 5.91 8.25
C ARG A 66 2.34 6.95 8.25
N SER A 67 2.34 7.78 7.24
CA SER A 67 1.32 8.80 7.03
C SER A 67 1.09 9.05 5.54
N SER A 68 -0.08 9.56 5.19
CA SER A 68 -0.45 9.93 3.83
C SER A 68 -0.11 11.41 3.58
N GLY A 69 0.98 11.66 2.85
CA GLY A 69 1.41 12.98 2.40
C GLY A 69 0.67 13.40 1.14
N ARG A 70 0.14 14.63 1.11
CA ARG A 70 -0.72 15.14 0.02
C ARG A 70 -0.30 16.49 -0.55
N ASN A 71 0.72 17.10 0.03
CA ASN A 71 1.17 18.43 -0.37
C ASN A 71 2.68 18.39 -0.59
N PHE A 72 3.07 18.33 -1.86
CA PHE A 72 4.45 18.11 -2.29
C PHE A 72 5.10 19.44 -2.69
N SER A 73 6.41 19.52 -2.49
CA SER A 73 7.24 20.62 -2.98
C SER A 73 7.64 20.36 -4.44
N GLU A 74 8.17 21.39 -5.09
CA GLU A 74 8.76 21.27 -6.43
C GLU A 74 10.18 20.65 -6.41
N GLU A 75 10.71 20.35 -5.23
CA GLU A 75 12.02 19.72 -5.10
C GLU A 75 12.03 18.37 -5.81
N PRO A 76 12.98 18.13 -6.72
CA PRO A 76 13.01 16.89 -7.49
C PRO A 76 13.36 15.70 -6.59
N VAL A 77 12.72 14.57 -6.87
CA VAL A 77 13.13 13.27 -6.31
C VAL A 77 14.36 12.79 -7.06
N THR A 78 15.42 12.49 -6.34
CA THR A 78 16.68 11.99 -6.93
C THR A 78 16.50 10.54 -7.41
N ASP A 79 17.33 10.11 -8.37
CA ASP A 79 17.29 8.72 -8.84
C ASP A 79 17.65 7.72 -7.73
N GLU A 80 18.44 8.11 -6.74
CA GLU A 80 18.77 7.27 -5.58
C GLU A 80 17.59 7.12 -4.60
N GLU A 81 16.80 8.17 -4.41
CA GLU A 81 15.55 8.10 -3.63
C GLU A 81 14.51 7.27 -4.34
N LEU A 82 14.32 7.48 -5.65
CA LEU A 82 13.42 6.68 -6.47
C LEU A 82 13.82 5.20 -6.47
N SER A 83 15.11 4.91 -6.68
CA SER A 83 15.68 3.57 -6.60
C SER A 83 15.34 2.88 -5.27
N THR A 84 15.55 3.60 -4.14
CA THR A 84 15.28 3.08 -2.80
C THR A 84 13.80 2.73 -2.60
N VAL A 85 12.90 3.59 -3.08
CA VAL A 85 11.45 3.37 -2.98
C VAL A 85 11.01 2.21 -3.88
N LEU A 86 11.49 2.14 -5.12
CA LEU A 86 11.12 1.07 -6.06
C LEU A 86 11.64 -0.29 -5.60
N TRP A 87 12.89 -0.35 -5.09
CA TRP A 87 13.40 -1.58 -4.53
C TRP A 87 12.59 -2.05 -3.32
N ALA A 88 12.27 -1.15 -2.40
CA ALA A 88 11.45 -1.53 -1.26
C ALA A 88 10.04 -1.97 -1.68
N ALA A 89 9.47 -1.32 -2.68
CA ALA A 89 8.14 -1.61 -3.22
C ALA A 89 8.02 -3.03 -3.78
N PHE A 90 8.89 -3.38 -4.72
CA PHE A 90 8.83 -4.64 -5.46
C PHE A 90 10.22 -5.01 -6.03
N GLY A 91 11.27 -4.92 -5.22
CA GLY A 91 12.63 -5.23 -5.65
C GLY A 91 13.03 -6.68 -5.42
N LEU A 92 13.95 -7.18 -6.27
CA LEU A 92 14.59 -8.47 -6.07
C LEU A 92 15.62 -8.36 -4.95
N ARG A 93 15.60 -9.32 -4.04
CA ARG A 93 16.56 -9.47 -2.94
C ARG A 93 17.71 -10.39 -3.33
N ASP A 94 18.77 -10.41 -2.50
CA ASP A 94 19.95 -11.26 -2.73
C ASP A 94 19.64 -12.77 -2.71
N ASP A 95 18.57 -13.19 -2.03
CA ASP A 95 18.12 -14.59 -1.97
C ASP A 95 17.22 -15.00 -3.15
N GLY A 96 17.00 -14.12 -4.11
CA GLY A 96 16.18 -14.36 -5.31
C GLY A 96 14.68 -14.19 -5.10
N LYS A 97 14.23 -13.75 -3.92
CA LYS A 97 12.82 -13.45 -3.63
C LYS A 97 12.53 -11.96 -3.77
N MET A 98 11.26 -11.60 -3.87
CA MET A 98 10.83 -10.21 -3.88
C MET A 98 10.68 -9.65 -2.45
N THR A 99 10.70 -8.33 -2.32
CA THR A 99 10.44 -7.61 -1.05
C THR A 99 9.01 -7.75 -0.52
N VAL A 100 8.10 -8.23 -1.35
CA VAL A 100 6.71 -8.57 -1.00
C VAL A 100 6.49 -10.08 -1.05
N PRO A 101 5.48 -10.62 -0.35
CA PRO A 101 5.18 -12.05 -0.39
C PRO A 101 4.63 -12.47 -1.78
N GLU A 102 4.89 -13.71 -2.15
CA GLU A 102 4.14 -14.37 -3.22
C GLU A 102 2.69 -14.56 -2.76
N ILE A 103 1.75 -14.22 -3.62
CA ILE A 103 0.34 -14.49 -3.37
C ILE A 103 -0.06 -15.66 -4.25
N ASN A 104 -0.50 -16.74 -3.62
CA ASN A 104 -0.81 -17.99 -4.32
C ASN A 104 0.35 -18.51 -5.19
N GLY A 105 1.60 -18.33 -4.72
CA GLY A 105 2.81 -18.79 -5.41
C GLY A 105 3.18 -17.99 -6.66
N ALA A 106 2.69 -16.76 -6.80
CA ALA A 106 2.95 -15.91 -7.96
C ALA A 106 3.11 -14.43 -7.59
N HIS A 107 3.64 -13.68 -8.55
CA HIS A 107 3.72 -12.23 -8.55
C HIS A 107 3.08 -11.64 -9.81
N ALA A 108 2.08 -10.78 -9.66
CA ALA A 108 1.41 -10.09 -10.78
C ALA A 108 1.72 -8.58 -10.84
N THR A 109 2.42 -8.04 -9.85
CA THR A 109 2.67 -6.60 -9.70
C THR A 109 3.48 -6.01 -10.85
N LEU A 110 2.99 -4.88 -11.35
CA LEU A 110 3.66 -4.01 -12.32
C LEU A 110 3.67 -2.58 -11.79
N ILE A 111 4.81 -1.90 -11.88
CA ILE A 111 4.93 -0.51 -11.44
C ILE A 111 5.31 0.37 -12.63
N TYR A 112 4.43 1.30 -12.98
CA TYR A 112 4.71 2.36 -13.92
C TYR A 112 5.26 3.59 -13.19
N VAL A 113 6.31 4.18 -13.74
CA VAL A 113 6.97 5.37 -13.19
C VAL A 113 6.76 6.52 -14.16
N LEU A 114 5.93 7.49 -13.78
CA LEU A 114 5.60 8.67 -14.57
C LEU A 114 6.46 9.83 -14.08
N LYS A 115 7.40 10.22 -14.95
CA LYS A 115 8.25 11.41 -14.85
C LYS A 115 7.91 12.35 -16.02
N GLU A 116 8.91 12.96 -16.67
CA GLU A 116 8.74 13.68 -17.95
C GLU A 116 8.34 12.75 -19.10
N ASP A 117 8.68 11.47 -18.95
CA ASP A 117 8.26 10.36 -19.80
C ASP A 117 7.75 9.21 -18.90
N VAL A 118 7.18 8.18 -19.50
CA VAL A 118 6.66 7.00 -18.77
C VAL A 118 7.64 5.84 -18.88
N TYR A 119 7.88 5.21 -17.77
CA TYR A 119 8.75 4.03 -17.64
C TYR A 119 8.00 2.89 -16.94
N LYS A 120 8.47 1.66 -17.15
CA LYS A 120 8.07 0.49 -16.38
C LYS A 120 9.26 0.02 -15.53
N TYR A 121 9.04 -0.22 -14.27
CA TYR A 121 10.10 -0.72 -13.39
C TYR A 121 10.37 -2.19 -13.67
N ASN A 122 11.65 -2.52 -13.87
CA ASN A 122 12.14 -3.90 -13.95
C ASN A 122 12.81 -4.28 -12.62
N PRO A 123 12.14 -5.11 -11.78
CA PRO A 123 12.69 -5.47 -10.49
C PRO A 123 13.90 -6.41 -10.58
N ILE A 124 14.02 -7.20 -11.64
CA ILE A 124 15.09 -8.18 -11.80
C ILE A 124 16.43 -7.48 -12.05
N ASN A 125 16.45 -6.49 -12.94
CA ASN A 125 17.66 -5.73 -13.29
C ASN A 125 17.79 -4.43 -12.47
N HIS A 126 16.81 -4.13 -11.63
CA HIS A 126 16.71 -2.88 -10.89
C HIS A 126 16.90 -1.67 -11.79
N SER A 127 16.00 -1.51 -12.76
CA SER A 127 16.11 -0.54 -13.85
C SER A 127 14.75 0.02 -14.24
N LEU A 128 14.75 1.10 -15.03
CA LEU A 128 13.58 1.65 -15.66
C LEU A 128 13.61 1.31 -17.16
N ILE A 129 12.55 0.68 -17.67
CA ILE A 129 12.36 0.41 -19.09
C ILE A 129 11.51 1.55 -19.67
N PHE A 130 12.02 2.26 -20.67
CA PHE A 130 11.28 3.30 -21.35
C PHE A 130 10.03 2.71 -22.02
N TYR A 131 8.87 3.22 -21.64
CA TYR A 131 7.59 2.74 -22.15
C TYR A 131 6.99 3.69 -23.17
N LYS A 132 6.85 4.98 -22.83
CA LYS A 132 6.17 5.96 -23.68
C LYS A 132 6.66 7.37 -23.41
N SER A 133 6.75 8.19 -24.46
CA SER A 133 7.08 9.60 -24.31
C SER A 133 5.87 10.44 -23.92
N GLY A 134 6.13 11.49 -23.14
CA GLY A 134 5.17 12.49 -22.71
C GLY A 134 4.95 12.50 -21.21
N ASP A 135 4.64 13.67 -20.70
CA ASP A 135 4.38 13.88 -19.27
C ASP A 135 2.94 13.51 -18.93
N TYR A 136 2.80 12.42 -18.19
CA TYR A 136 1.53 11.91 -17.69
C TYR A 136 1.33 12.11 -16.19
N ARG A 137 2.17 12.92 -15.52
CA ARG A 137 2.06 13.16 -14.08
C ARG A 137 0.74 13.81 -13.67
N TYR A 138 0.07 14.48 -14.60
CA TYR A 138 -1.23 15.11 -14.40
C TYR A 138 -2.39 14.15 -14.09
N ILE A 139 -2.20 12.83 -14.33
CA ILE A 139 -3.25 11.83 -14.01
C ILE A 139 -3.31 11.51 -12.51
N GLY A 140 -2.30 11.87 -11.72
CA GLY A 140 -2.34 11.73 -10.28
C GLY A 140 -3.24 12.78 -9.62
N GLN A 141 -3.99 12.38 -8.61
CA GLN A 141 -4.86 13.29 -7.85
C GLN A 141 -4.08 14.44 -7.17
N TYR A 142 -2.83 14.22 -6.84
CA TYR A 142 -1.95 15.21 -6.21
C TYR A 142 -0.75 15.47 -7.11
N GLU A 143 -0.44 16.75 -7.34
CA GLU A 143 0.76 17.16 -8.07
C GLU A 143 2.01 16.73 -7.30
N ALA A 144 2.89 16.00 -7.95
CA ALA A 144 4.16 15.52 -7.39
C ALA A 144 5.21 15.34 -8.50
N PRO A 145 6.51 15.40 -8.17
CA PRO A 145 7.59 15.20 -9.16
C PRO A 145 7.52 13.85 -9.87
N ILE A 146 7.03 12.82 -9.20
CA ILE A 146 6.85 11.47 -9.73
C ILE A 146 5.48 10.92 -9.35
N GLN A 147 4.86 10.15 -10.26
CA GLN A 147 3.68 9.35 -9.98
C GLN A 147 4.01 7.88 -10.19
N LEU A 148 3.72 7.03 -9.23
CA LEU A 148 3.86 5.58 -9.34
C LEU A 148 2.50 4.97 -9.64
N GLY A 149 2.33 4.40 -10.85
CA GLY A 149 1.13 3.66 -11.23
C GLY A 149 1.25 2.21 -10.78
N LEU A 150 0.37 1.77 -9.86
CA LEU A 150 0.29 0.39 -9.42
C LEU A 150 -0.67 -0.37 -10.31
N CYS A 151 -0.16 -1.38 -11.00
CA CYS A 151 -0.90 -2.23 -11.92
C CYS A 151 -0.61 -3.70 -11.63
N TRP A 152 -1.41 -4.58 -12.21
CA TRP A 152 -1.15 -6.02 -12.19
C TRP A 152 -1.38 -6.65 -13.56
N ASP A 153 -0.75 -7.80 -13.78
CA ASP A 153 -0.97 -8.65 -14.95
C ASP A 153 -2.16 -9.57 -14.70
N THR A 154 -3.22 -9.41 -15.48
CA THR A 154 -4.48 -10.14 -15.34
C THR A 154 -4.38 -11.60 -15.75
N ASP A 155 -3.32 -11.99 -16.48
CA ASP A 155 -3.05 -13.38 -16.86
C ASP A 155 -2.41 -14.19 -15.72
N ILE A 156 -1.91 -13.52 -14.66
CA ILE A 156 -1.16 -14.17 -13.56
C ILE A 156 -2.04 -14.40 -12.34
N LEU A 157 -2.71 -13.37 -11.84
CA LEU A 157 -3.56 -13.42 -10.64
C LEU A 157 -4.93 -12.77 -10.88
N ASP A 158 -5.95 -13.25 -10.17
CA ASP A 158 -7.25 -12.58 -10.14
C ASP A 158 -7.16 -11.21 -9.43
N GLU A 159 -8.19 -10.38 -9.61
CA GLU A 159 -8.26 -9.03 -9.04
C GLU A 159 -8.02 -9.01 -7.52
N ASN A 160 -8.64 -9.91 -6.78
CA ASN A 160 -8.57 -9.92 -5.32
C ASN A 160 -7.17 -10.30 -4.82
N LEU A 161 -6.57 -11.34 -5.41
CA LEU A 161 -5.20 -11.77 -5.10
C LEU A 161 -4.18 -10.70 -5.50
N SER A 162 -4.33 -10.11 -6.68
CA SER A 162 -3.50 -9.00 -7.14
C SER A 162 -3.57 -7.80 -6.21
N ASN A 163 -4.76 -7.47 -5.69
CA ASN A 163 -4.90 -6.35 -4.77
C ASN A 163 -4.34 -6.65 -3.37
N ILE A 164 -4.29 -7.91 -2.93
CA ILE A 164 -3.51 -8.27 -1.73
C ILE A 164 -2.01 -8.00 -1.96
N GLU A 165 -1.45 -8.41 -3.09
CA GLU A 165 -0.05 -8.14 -3.42
C GLU A 165 0.23 -6.63 -3.53
N LEU A 166 -0.60 -5.90 -4.30
CA LEU A 166 -0.47 -4.45 -4.46
C LEU A 166 -0.61 -3.69 -3.13
N GLY A 167 -1.39 -4.23 -2.19
CA GLY A 167 -1.46 -3.71 -0.84
C GLY A 167 -0.13 -3.80 -0.10
N ALA A 168 0.57 -4.93 -0.22
CA ALA A 168 1.91 -5.10 0.32
C ALA A 168 2.93 -4.16 -0.35
N VAL A 169 2.86 -4.03 -1.68
CA VAL A 169 3.67 -3.11 -2.48
C VAL A 169 3.47 -1.66 -2.03
N GLY A 170 2.22 -1.20 -1.98
CA GLY A 170 1.89 0.16 -1.59
C GLY A 170 2.30 0.47 -0.14
N GLN A 171 2.19 -0.50 0.75
CA GLN A 171 2.67 -0.35 2.12
C GLN A 171 4.18 -0.19 2.21
N ASN A 172 4.93 -0.95 1.41
CA ASN A 172 6.38 -0.79 1.30
C ASN A 172 6.77 0.58 0.72
N ILE A 173 6.02 1.10 -0.26
CA ILE A 173 6.21 2.46 -0.79
C ILE A 173 6.03 3.50 0.33
N TYR A 174 4.97 3.38 1.14
CA TYR A 174 4.78 4.26 2.30
C TYR A 174 5.96 4.20 3.27
N PHE A 175 6.41 3.01 3.58
CA PHE A 175 7.51 2.82 4.53
C PHE A 175 8.82 3.41 4.02
N ALA A 176 9.18 3.09 2.78
CA ALA A 176 10.41 3.59 2.17
C ALA A 176 10.38 5.12 2.03
N ALA A 177 9.31 5.68 1.47
CA ALA A 177 9.14 7.12 1.33
C ALA A 177 9.29 7.84 2.69
N ASN A 178 8.52 7.39 3.70
CA ASN A 178 8.57 8.03 5.02
C ASN A 178 9.92 7.82 5.74
N ALA A 179 10.62 6.70 5.49
CA ALA A 179 11.94 6.44 6.08
C ALA A 179 13.04 7.38 5.54
N ILE A 180 12.91 7.84 4.30
CA ILE A 180 13.85 8.78 3.65
C ILE A 180 13.30 10.21 3.54
N ASN A 181 12.25 10.55 4.32
CA ASN A 181 11.60 11.85 4.39
C ASN A 181 10.86 12.31 3.10
N LEU A 182 10.47 11.38 2.24
CA LEU A 182 9.52 11.63 1.16
C LEU A 182 8.09 11.41 1.65
N GLY A 183 7.13 11.99 0.92
CA GLY A 183 5.70 11.77 1.09
C GLY A 183 5.13 10.92 -0.02
N THR A 184 4.03 10.24 0.29
CA THR A 184 3.20 9.49 -0.65
C THR A 184 1.79 9.29 -0.09
N VAL A 185 0.86 8.96 -0.97
CA VAL A 185 -0.51 8.56 -0.62
C VAL A 185 -1.07 7.69 -1.74
N ILE A 186 -1.76 6.60 -1.39
CA ILE A 186 -2.49 5.83 -2.43
C ILE A 186 -3.78 6.56 -2.79
N THR A 187 -4.05 6.69 -4.08
CA THR A 187 -5.30 7.16 -4.67
C THR A 187 -5.76 6.17 -5.72
N ALA A 188 -7.05 5.89 -5.74
CA ALA A 188 -7.67 5.00 -6.71
C ALA A 188 -8.91 5.64 -7.29
N GLU A 189 -9.17 5.41 -8.57
CA GLU A 189 -10.30 5.97 -9.32
C GLU A 189 -10.91 4.91 -10.21
N ILE A 190 -12.18 5.03 -10.50
CA ILE A 190 -12.91 4.18 -11.45
C ILE A 190 -13.49 5.07 -12.55
N PRO A 191 -13.07 4.91 -13.81
CA PRO A 191 -12.06 3.97 -14.32
C PRO A 191 -10.63 4.29 -13.82
N PRO A 192 -9.69 3.31 -13.89
CA PRO A 192 -8.33 3.51 -13.40
C PRO A 192 -7.63 4.74 -13.99
N ALA A 193 -7.04 5.56 -13.11
CA ALA A 193 -6.38 6.81 -13.51
C ALA A 193 -5.21 6.62 -14.49
N ILE A 194 -4.59 5.42 -14.55
CA ILE A 194 -3.49 5.10 -15.47
C ILE A 194 -3.94 4.90 -16.92
N ASN A 195 -5.24 4.71 -17.20
CA ASN A 195 -5.75 4.41 -18.53
C ASN A 195 -5.29 5.38 -19.64
N PRO A 196 -5.14 6.71 -19.42
CA PRO A 196 -4.63 7.63 -20.44
C PRO A 196 -3.21 7.31 -20.92
N VAL A 197 -2.42 6.58 -20.14
CA VAL A 197 -1.09 6.11 -20.55
C VAL A 197 -1.20 5.09 -21.68
N GLY A 198 -2.28 4.30 -21.73
CA GLY A 198 -2.48 3.24 -22.75
C GLY A 198 -1.61 2.04 -22.43
N ILE A 199 -1.80 1.45 -21.24
CA ILE A 199 -1.17 0.20 -20.84
C ILE A 199 -1.75 -0.97 -21.64
N PRO A 200 -1.05 -2.13 -21.76
CA PRO A 200 -1.54 -3.33 -22.45
C PRO A 200 -2.88 -3.84 -21.91
N GLU A 201 -3.64 -4.55 -22.74
CA GLU A 201 -4.98 -5.06 -22.38
C GLU A 201 -4.94 -6.11 -21.25
N ASN A 202 -3.85 -6.86 -21.11
CA ASN A 202 -3.64 -7.81 -20.03
C ASN A 202 -3.06 -7.16 -18.76
N GLU A 203 -2.95 -5.83 -18.71
CA GLU A 203 -2.52 -5.10 -17.53
C GLU A 203 -3.66 -4.21 -17.02
N HIS A 204 -3.92 -4.27 -15.73
CA HIS A 204 -4.97 -3.45 -15.11
C HIS A 204 -4.40 -2.52 -14.05
N GLY A 205 -4.83 -1.26 -14.06
CA GLY A 205 -4.43 -0.26 -13.07
C GLY A 205 -5.28 -0.33 -11.81
N MET A 206 -4.65 -0.32 -10.63
CA MET A 206 -5.34 -0.21 -9.35
C MET A 206 -5.36 1.23 -8.86
N GLY A 207 -4.19 1.88 -8.79
CA GLY A 207 -4.11 3.22 -8.23
C GLY A 207 -2.80 3.93 -8.54
N ILE A 208 -2.75 5.20 -8.15
CA ILE A 208 -1.58 6.06 -8.32
C ILE A 208 -1.05 6.46 -6.94
N MET A 209 0.27 6.41 -6.79
CA MET A 209 0.98 6.90 -5.60
C MET A 209 1.92 8.04 -6.00
N PRO A 210 1.57 9.32 -5.72
CA PRO A 210 2.51 10.43 -5.86
C PRO A 210 3.72 10.23 -4.96
N LEU A 211 4.89 10.62 -5.43
CA LEU A 211 6.14 10.55 -4.69
C LEU A 211 6.89 11.88 -4.80
N GLY A 212 7.24 12.48 -3.67
CA GLY A 212 7.95 13.76 -3.61
C GLY A 212 8.28 14.20 -2.20
N HIS A 213 9.11 15.24 -2.09
CA HIS A 213 9.35 15.93 -0.83
C HIS A 213 8.08 16.66 -0.40
N LEU A 214 7.75 16.60 0.90
CA LEU A 214 6.60 17.35 1.42
C LEU A 214 6.99 18.81 1.64
N ASN A 215 6.07 19.73 1.37
CA ASN A 215 6.26 21.15 1.65
C ASN A 215 6.03 21.53 3.12
N TYR A 216 5.96 20.54 4.01
CA TYR A 216 5.86 20.69 5.45
C TYR A 216 6.70 19.61 6.17
N ASP A 217 7.17 19.93 7.36
CA ASP A 217 7.91 18.97 8.18
C ASP A 217 6.98 17.87 8.75
N TYR A 218 7.50 16.65 8.87
CA TYR A 218 6.85 15.59 9.64
C TYR A 218 6.80 15.95 11.12
N ASN A 219 5.77 16.66 11.53
CA ASN A 219 5.64 17.26 12.84
C ASN A 219 4.85 16.39 13.82
N PHE A 220 5.18 15.11 13.87
CA PHE A 220 4.53 14.15 14.75
C PHE A 220 5.05 14.23 16.19
N LYS A 221 4.13 14.27 17.14
CA LYS A 221 4.45 14.14 18.55
C LYS A 221 4.30 12.68 18.99
N TYR A 222 5.41 12.09 19.43
CA TYR A 222 5.36 10.76 20.04
C TYR A 222 4.60 10.81 21.37
N ARG A 223 3.55 10.00 21.50
CA ARG A 223 2.76 9.86 22.71
C ARG A 223 2.36 8.40 22.91
N PRO A 224 3.10 7.64 23.75
CA PRO A 224 2.76 6.26 24.03
C PRO A 224 1.41 6.17 24.75
N PHE A 225 0.76 5.03 24.68
CA PHE A 225 -0.44 4.76 25.44
C PHE A 225 -0.11 4.76 26.95
N LEU A 226 -0.93 5.45 27.74
CA LEU A 226 -0.77 5.48 29.19
C LEU A 226 -1.13 4.12 29.81
N PHE A 227 -2.16 3.47 29.27
CA PHE A 227 -2.62 2.15 29.68
C PHE A 227 -2.74 1.25 28.49
N SER A 228 -2.28 0.02 28.63
CA SER A 228 -2.50 -1.07 27.68
C SER A 228 -2.50 -2.39 28.46
N ILE A 229 -3.48 -3.24 28.18
CA ILE A 229 -3.52 -4.59 28.72
C ILE A 229 -2.52 -5.47 27.99
N LEU A 230 -2.37 -5.25 26.68
CA LEU A 230 -1.29 -5.85 25.89
C LEU A 230 0.04 -5.14 26.19
N PRO A 231 1.17 -5.86 26.12
CA PRO A 231 2.49 -5.25 26.24
C PRO A 231 2.70 -4.08 25.28
N ARG A 232 3.40 -3.05 25.74
CA ARG A 232 3.77 -1.89 24.91
C ARG A 232 4.66 -2.32 23.76
N ILE A 233 4.57 -1.58 22.66
CA ILE A 233 5.43 -1.76 21.50
C ILE A 233 6.80 -1.16 21.81
N TRP A 234 7.85 -1.96 21.62
CA TRP A 234 9.24 -1.59 21.81
C TRP A 234 9.94 -1.61 20.47
N PHE A 235 10.85 -0.67 20.27
CA PHE A 235 11.66 -0.60 19.06
C PHE A 235 12.70 -1.73 19.07
N SER A 236 12.65 -2.58 18.07
CA SER A 236 13.69 -3.56 17.79
C SER A 236 14.94 -2.89 17.22
N LYS A 237 16.00 -3.67 17.05
CA LYS A 237 17.19 -3.25 16.28
C LYS A 237 17.05 -3.55 14.78
N THR A 238 15.96 -4.18 14.38
CA THR A 238 15.72 -4.54 12.99
C THR A 238 15.31 -3.30 12.21
N SER A 239 16.13 -2.91 11.25
CA SER A 239 15.84 -1.80 10.34
C SER A 239 14.82 -2.22 9.28
N LEU A 240 14.20 -1.24 8.61
CA LEU A 240 13.28 -1.53 7.51
C LEU A 240 13.98 -2.35 6.41
N THR A 241 15.18 -1.96 5.97
CA THR A 241 15.95 -2.71 4.96
C THR A 241 16.20 -4.15 5.41
N LYS A 242 16.56 -4.35 6.68
CA LYS A 242 16.80 -5.69 7.21
C LYS A 242 15.50 -6.52 7.22
N ALA A 243 14.39 -5.96 7.66
CA ALA A 243 13.11 -6.67 7.68
C ALA A 243 12.65 -7.08 6.27
N LEU A 244 12.81 -6.19 5.27
CA LEU A 244 12.50 -6.49 3.88
C LEU A 244 13.37 -7.63 3.32
N ASN A 245 14.68 -7.63 3.63
CA ASN A 245 15.61 -8.67 3.15
C ASN A 245 15.45 -10.02 3.83
N GLU A 246 15.06 -10.04 5.11
CA GLU A 246 15.01 -11.28 5.90
C GLU A 246 13.58 -11.87 5.99
N ARG A 247 12.56 -11.19 5.48
CA ARG A 247 11.19 -11.74 5.45
C ARG A 247 11.16 -13.06 4.69
N ASN A 248 10.49 -14.05 5.25
CA ASN A 248 10.39 -15.36 4.64
C ASN A 248 9.00 -15.96 4.78
N GLU A 249 8.48 -16.55 3.70
CA GLU A 249 7.26 -17.34 3.69
C GLU A 249 7.60 -18.77 4.09
N VAL A 250 6.77 -19.35 4.95
CA VAL A 250 6.91 -20.71 5.43
C VAL A 250 5.57 -21.44 5.48
N THR A 251 5.60 -22.74 5.32
CA THR A 251 4.47 -23.65 5.50
C THR A 251 4.70 -24.67 6.64
N THR A 252 5.82 -24.50 7.35
CA THR A 252 6.18 -25.31 8.53
C THR A 252 6.64 -24.40 9.66
N TRP A 253 6.43 -24.82 10.89
CA TRP A 253 6.61 -23.97 12.05
C TRP A 253 7.60 -24.55 13.04
N ASP A 254 8.58 -23.74 13.43
CA ASP A 254 9.64 -24.14 14.39
C ASP A 254 9.18 -24.06 15.84
N SER A 255 8.14 -23.29 16.14
CA SER A 255 7.62 -23.05 17.47
C SER A 255 6.12 -23.31 17.54
N ASN A 256 5.66 -23.88 18.64
CA ASN A 256 4.23 -24.03 18.93
C ASN A 256 3.67 -22.89 19.81
N PHE A 257 4.43 -21.82 20.02
CA PHE A 257 4.05 -20.75 20.95
C PHE A 257 4.55 -19.38 20.50
N ILE A 258 3.64 -18.43 20.51
CA ILE A 258 3.93 -16.99 20.35
C ILE A 258 3.86 -16.32 21.72
N SER A 259 4.90 -15.56 22.09
CA SER A 259 4.89 -14.84 23.35
C SER A 259 3.81 -13.74 23.37
N ARG A 260 3.33 -13.40 24.56
CA ARG A 260 2.35 -12.29 24.69
C ARG A 260 2.88 -10.97 24.16
N ARG A 261 4.20 -10.76 24.19
CA ARG A 261 4.85 -9.57 23.64
C ARG A 261 4.80 -9.60 22.12
N ASP A 262 5.17 -10.71 21.50
CA ASP A 262 5.18 -10.85 20.04
C ASP A 262 3.75 -10.77 19.50
N LEU A 263 2.79 -11.43 20.14
CA LEU A 263 1.37 -11.29 19.80
C LEU A 263 0.91 -9.82 19.83
N SER A 264 1.31 -9.06 20.86
CA SER A 264 0.98 -7.64 20.95
C SER A 264 1.53 -6.84 19.79
N HIS A 265 2.77 -7.10 19.38
CA HIS A 265 3.42 -6.43 18.25
C HIS A 265 2.74 -6.79 16.94
N LEU A 266 2.44 -8.06 16.70
CA LEU A 266 1.81 -8.53 15.46
C LEU A 266 0.40 -7.94 15.28
N VAL A 267 -0.46 -7.99 16.31
CA VAL A 267 -1.81 -7.42 16.21
C VAL A 267 -1.79 -5.90 16.15
N TRP A 268 -0.80 -5.24 16.79
CA TRP A 268 -0.61 -3.80 16.63
C TRP A 268 -0.17 -3.43 15.21
N ALA A 269 0.82 -4.14 14.67
CA ALA A 269 1.32 -3.89 13.32
C ALA A 269 0.21 -4.05 12.28
N SER A 270 -0.69 -5.03 12.46
CA SER A 270 -1.79 -5.28 11.53
C SER A 270 -2.70 -4.06 11.33
N TYR A 271 -3.21 -3.47 12.41
CA TYR A 271 -4.27 -2.47 12.31
C TYR A 271 -4.34 -1.48 13.49
N GLY A 272 -3.28 -1.41 14.31
CA GLY A 272 -3.27 -0.59 15.51
C GLY A 272 -3.13 0.90 15.24
N TYR A 273 -3.30 1.71 16.29
CA TYR A 273 -2.96 3.12 16.25
C TYR A 273 -1.45 3.34 16.35
N SER A 274 -0.91 4.27 15.57
CA SER A 274 0.46 4.74 15.76
C SER A 274 0.59 5.50 17.09
N TYR A 275 1.81 5.55 17.64
CA TYR A 275 2.10 6.37 18.83
C TYR A 275 2.35 7.84 18.50
N TYR A 276 2.48 8.16 17.21
CA TYR A 276 2.64 9.53 16.77
C TYR A 276 1.28 10.21 16.60
N LEU A 277 1.23 11.49 16.94
CA LEU A 277 0.08 12.35 16.76
C LEU A 277 0.39 13.34 15.64
N ASP A 278 -0.52 13.49 14.71
CA ASP A 278 -0.43 14.53 13.70
C ASP A 278 -0.58 15.91 14.36
N ARG A 279 0.34 16.82 14.02
CA ARG A 279 0.32 18.22 14.48
C ARG A 279 -0.01 19.21 13.37
N SER A 280 -0.18 18.74 12.13
CA SER A 280 -0.48 19.58 10.98
C SER A 280 -1.88 20.18 11.02
N SER A 281 -2.78 19.63 11.84
CA SER A 281 -4.15 20.12 12.03
C SER A 281 -4.38 20.58 13.48
N ASN A 282 -5.40 21.41 13.69
CA ASN A 282 -5.86 21.79 15.04
C ASN A 282 -6.42 20.59 15.84
N ILE A 283 -6.59 19.45 15.20
CA ILE A 283 -7.07 18.20 15.77
C ILE A 283 -5.89 17.26 15.90
N ILE A 284 -5.56 16.87 17.13
CA ILE A 284 -4.53 15.87 17.42
C ILE A 284 -5.09 14.49 17.06
N LYS A 285 -4.69 13.96 15.91
CA LYS A 285 -5.14 12.66 15.39
C LYS A 285 -4.02 11.64 15.42
N ARG A 286 -4.32 10.43 15.88
CA ARG A 286 -3.42 9.27 15.72
C ARG A 286 -3.58 8.69 14.33
N HIS A 287 -2.45 8.31 13.73
CA HIS A 287 -2.45 7.53 12.51
C HIS A 287 -2.61 6.05 12.81
N HIS A 288 -3.22 5.32 11.92
CA HIS A 288 -3.20 3.86 11.93
C HIS A 288 -1.92 3.34 11.25
N THR A 289 -1.60 2.09 11.51
CA THR A 289 -0.44 1.40 10.91
C THR A 289 -0.59 1.17 9.41
N VAL A 290 -1.82 1.17 8.90
CA VAL A 290 -2.18 0.99 7.49
C VAL A 290 -2.92 2.22 6.95
N PRO A 291 -2.90 2.46 5.62
CA PRO A 291 -3.85 3.37 4.99
C PRO A 291 -5.23 2.72 4.93
N SER A 292 -6.30 3.51 4.89
CA SER A 292 -7.66 3.02 4.64
C SER A 292 -8.39 3.98 3.72
N ALA A 293 -9.20 3.44 2.81
CA ALA A 293 -10.05 4.22 1.92
C ALA A 293 -10.95 5.15 2.75
N HIS A 294 -10.99 6.44 2.41
CA HIS A 294 -11.73 7.49 3.12
C HIS A 294 -11.46 7.57 4.64
N GLY A 295 -10.50 6.76 5.18
CA GLY A 295 -10.23 6.66 6.62
C GLY A 295 -11.29 5.88 7.37
N TYR A 296 -11.99 4.96 6.73
CA TYR A 296 -13.08 4.16 7.32
C TYR A 296 -12.60 3.12 8.32
N TYR A 297 -11.42 2.52 8.09
CA TYR A 297 -10.85 1.48 8.93
C TYR A 297 -11.87 0.38 9.30
N PRO A 298 -12.43 -0.32 8.29
CA PRO A 298 -13.54 -1.23 8.51
C PRO A 298 -13.13 -2.60 9.06
N PHE A 299 -11.85 -2.91 9.15
CA PHE A 299 -11.41 -4.25 9.54
C PHE A 299 -11.53 -4.52 11.04
N ARG A 300 -12.00 -5.75 11.34
CA ARG A 300 -11.86 -6.40 12.63
C ARG A 300 -10.75 -7.43 12.56
N ILE A 301 -9.82 -7.39 13.51
CA ILE A 301 -8.67 -8.28 13.56
C ILE A 301 -8.90 -9.34 14.61
N TYR A 302 -8.76 -10.61 14.22
CA TYR A 302 -8.87 -11.75 15.10
C TYR A 302 -7.54 -12.48 15.21
N ALA A 303 -7.20 -12.91 16.42
CA ALA A 303 -6.04 -13.74 16.74
C ALA A 303 -6.55 -15.11 17.18
N VAL A 304 -6.21 -16.16 16.44
CA VAL A 304 -6.58 -17.55 16.72
C VAL A 304 -5.33 -18.32 17.09
N ASN A 305 -5.32 -18.91 18.27
CA ASN A 305 -4.25 -19.75 18.77
C ASN A 305 -4.81 -20.95 19.54
N ARG A 306 -3.95 -21.80 20.11
CA ARG A 306 -4.37 -22.97 20.87
C ARG A 306 -5.30 -22.69 22.07
N LEU A 307 -5.37 -21.45 22.56
CA LEU A 307 -6.23 -21.07 23.68
C LEU A 307 -7.64 -20.68 23.24
N GLY A 308 -7.77 -20.24 21.98
CA GLY A 308 -9.06 -19.83 21.44
C GLY A 308 -8.98 -18.73 20.39
N VAL A 309 -10.11 -18.09 20.19
CA VAL A 309 -10.34 -16.97 19.27
C VAL A 309 -10.43 -15.68 20.09
N PHE A 310 -9.66 -14.68 19.71
CA PHE A 310 -9.61 -13.38 20.38
C PHE A 310 -9.76 -12.28 19.34
N ARG A 311 -10.59 -11.27 19.62
CA ARG A 311 -10.66 -10.06 18.81
C ARG A 311 -9.67 -9.02 19.35
N TYR A 312 -8.85 -8.45 18.49
CA TYR A 312 -7.98 -7.34 18.84
C TYR A 312 -8.78 -6.04 18.94
N MET A 313 -8.65 -5.37 20.08
CA MET A 313 -9.28 -4.10 20.37
C MET A 313 -8.19 -3.06 20.59
N TYR A 314 -8.19 -2.00 19.77
CA TYR A 314 -7.20 -0.91 19.83
C TYR A 314 -7.75 0.41 20.39
N GLY A 315 -8.99 0.39 20.91
CA GLY A 315 -9.66 1.52 21.55
C GLY A 315 -10.69 1.03 22.57
N LEU A 316 -11.22 1.93 23.39
CA LEU A 316 -12.18 1.56 24.43
C LEU A 316 -13.51 1.02 23.86
N VAL A 317 -13.93 1.45 22.66
CA VAL A 317 -15.21 1.03 22.04
C VAL A 317 -15.16 1.23 20.52
N ASP A 318 -14.12 0.79 19.81
CA ASP A 318 -13.99 1.06 18.36
C ASP A 318 -14.14 2.56 17.97
N VAL A 319 -13.95 3.47 18.93
CA VAL A 319 -14.09 4.92 18.73
C VAL A 319 -12.69 5.54 18.72
N ASP A 320 -12.40 6.28 17.68
CA ASP A 320 -11.21 7.11 17.60
C ASP A 320 -11.37 8.29 18.57
N LEU A 321 -10.89 8.11 19.81
CA LEU A 321 -10.89 9.15 20.82
C LEU A 321 -9.64 10.01 20.65
N TYR A 322 -9.72 11.06 19.87
CA TYR A 322 -8.66 12.02 19.62
C TYR A 322 -7.96 12.44 20.92
N GLY A 323 -6.64 12.14 20.99
CA GLY A 323 -5.78 12.58 22.08
C GLY A 323 -5.94 11.85 23.41
N LEU A 324 -6.90 10.94 23.56
CA LEU A 324 -7.05 10.13 24.78
C LEU A 324 -6.14 8.89 24.71
N PRO A 325 -5.71 8.36 25.89
CA PRO A 325 -4.97 7.12 25.95
C PRO A 325 -5.85 5.97 25.46
N VAL A 326 -5.40 5.28 24.41
CA VAL A 326 -6.10 4.13 23.83
C VAL A 326 -5.64 2.86 24.55
N VAL A 327 -6.58 2.07 25.02
CA VAL A 327 -6.30 0.77 25.63
C VAL A 327 -6.25 -0.29 24.53
N SER A 328 -5.17 -1.07 24.50
CA SER A 328 -5.00 -2.20 23.59
C SER A 328 -5.19 -3.51 24.35
N TYR A 329 -6.13 -4.36 23.92
CA TYR A 329 -6.44 -5.65 24.56
C TYR A 329 -6.99 -6.68 23.58
N LEU A 330 -7.07 -7.93 24.03
CA LEU A 330 -7.71 -9.02 23.31
C LEU A 330 -9.03 -9.37 24.01
N LEU A 331 -10.13 -9.29 23.26
CA LEU A 331 -11.45 -9.69 23.70
C LEU A 331 -11.67 -11.18 23.37
N PRO A 332 -11.88 -12.06 24.36
CA PRO A 332 -12.17 -13.47 24.10
C PRO A 332 -13.51 -13.63 23.35
N ILE A 333 -13.53 -14.40 22.27
CA ILE A 333 -14.71 -14.73 21.47
C ILE A 333 -15.10 -16.19 21.70
N ALA A 334 -14.13 -17.11 21.64
CA ALA A 334 -14.32 -18.53 21.87
C ALA A 334 -13.09 -19.13 22.56
N PHE A 335 -13.28 -20.12 23.41
CA PHE A 335 -12.19 -20.87 24.04
C PHE A 335 -12.01 -22.23 23.36
N GLY A 336 -10.84 -22.81 23.52
CA GLY A 336 -10.42 -24.06 22.89
C GLY A 336 -9.73 -23.84 21.55
N ASP A 337 -8.89 -24.79 21.18
CA ASP A 337 -8.14 -24.73 19.93
C ASP A 337 -9.07 -24.80 18.72
N LYS A 338 -9.02 -23.77 17.89
CA LYS A 338 -9.83 -23.62 16.67
C LYS A 338 -8.98 -23.53 15.41
N ARG A 339 -7.68 -23.83 15.50
CA ARG A 339 -6.78 -23.71 14.37
C ARG A 339 -7.06 -24.74 13.28
N ASN A 340 -7.53 -25.93 13.65
CA ASN A 340 -7.90 -26.96 12.68
C ASN A 340 -9.04 -26.48 11.79
N GLU A 341 -10.09 -25.90 12.38
CA GLU A 341 -11.22 -25.36 11.63
C GLU A 341 -10.81 -24.22 10.68
N ILE A 342 -9.76 -23.43 11.06
CA ILE A 342 -9.21 -22.41 10.16
C ILE A 342 -8.42 -23.07 9.02
N GLY A 343 -7.60 -24.08 9.31
CA GLY A 343 -6.83 -24.80 8.30
C GLY A 343 -7.71 -25.57 7.32
N ASP A 344 -8.80 -26.17 7.79
CA ASP A 344 -9.79 -26.84 6.94
C ASP A 344 -10.49 -25.89 5.94
N ALA A 345 -10.62 -24.62 6.35
CA ALA A 345 -11.24 -23.56 5.55
C ALA A 345 -10.24 -22.76 4.68
N THR A 346 -8.95 -23.09 4.75
CA THR A 346 -7.88 -22.41 4.01
C THR A 346 -6.88 -23.45 3.51
N GLU A 347 -5.69 -23.51 4.14
CA GLU A 347 -4.61 -24.43 3.80
C GLU A 347 -4.22 -25.26 5.04
N SER A 348 -3.99 -26.54 4.86
CA SER A 348 -3.75 -27.50 5.98
C SER A 348 -2.63 -27.07 6.93
N PHE A 349 -1.55 -26.45 6.41
CA PHE A 349 -0.44 -25.99 7.24
C PHE A 349 -0.82 -24.84 8.20
N VAL A 350 -1.94 -24.14 7.96
CA VAL A 350 -2.48 -23.09 8.83
C VAL A 350 -2.93 -23.67 10.17
N SER A 351 -3.38 -24.94 10.19
CA SER A 351 -3.76 -25.65 11.43
C SER A 351 -2.60 -25.76 12.43
N ASP A 352 -1.39 -25.89 11.93
CA ASP A 352 -0.18 -26.08 12.73
C ASP A 352 0.45 -24.75 13.17
N ALA A 353 0.04 -23.63 12.58
CA ALA A 353 0.58 -22.32 12.92
C ALA A 353 0.30 -21.97 14.38
N PRO A 354 1.31 -21.51 15.16
CA PRO A 354 1.11 -21.07 16.54
C PRO A 354 0.07 -19.97 16.73
N LEU A 355 -0.06 -19.12 15.70
CA LEU A 355 -0.98 -18.00 15.65
C LEU A 355 -1.48 -17.79 14.23
N ASN A 356 -2.79 -17.65 14.07
CA ASN A 356 -3.43 -17.18 12.86
C ASN A 356 -4.06 -15.81 13.11
N ILE A 357 -3.64 -14.80 12.35
CA ILE A 357 -4.27 -13.47 12.36
C ILE A 357 -5.24 -13.42 11.21
N ILE A 358 -6.52 -13.16 11.50
CA ILE A 358 -7.59 -13.13 10.49
C ILE A 358 -8.10 -11.72 10.36
N MET A 359 -8.16 -11.24 9.11
CA MET A 359 -8.69 -9.95 8.75
C MET A 359 -10.12 -10.09 8.23
N VAL A 360 -11.06 -9.47 8.93
CA VAL A 360 -12.48 -9.55 8.62
C VAL A 360 -13.01 -8.15 8.33
N LEU A 361 -13.55 -7.95 7.14
CA LEU A 361 -14.22 -6.73 6.75
C LEU A 361 -15.58 -6.63 7.49
N ASP A 362 -15.83 -5.54 8.15
CA ASP A 362 -17.13 -5.13 8.68
C ASP A 362 -17.84 -4.31 7.59
N ILE A 363 -18.78 -4.93 6.89
CA ILE A 363 -19.43 -4.37 5.69
C ILE A 363 -20.17 -3.08 6.05
N ASP A 364 -20.82 -3.02 7.20
CA ASP A 364 -21.54 -1.81 7.63
C ASP A 364 -20.62 -0.58 7.79
N LYS A 365 -19.33 -0.80 8.09
CA LYS A 365 -18.36 0.28 8.23
C LYS A 365 -17.85 0.82 6.89
N THR A 366 -18.15 0.18 5.78
CA THR A 366 -17.75 0.62 4.43
C THR A 366 -18.72 1.62 3.80
N ASN A 367 -19.77 1.99 4.51
CA ASN A 367 -20.79 2.94 4.08
C ASN A 367 -20.99 4.06 5.09
N GLN A 368 -19.97 4.94 5.26
CA GLN A 368 -20.07 6.07 6.21
C GLN A 368 -20.29 7.42 5.52
N TRP A 369 -19.57 7.68 4.42
CA TRP A 369 -19.62 8.91 3.65
C TRP A 369 -20.03 8.65 2.20
N ASP A 370 -19.36 7.65 1.59
CA ASP A 370 -19.67 7.10 0.28
C ASP A 370 -19.91 5.60 0.44
N ASP A 371 -20.80 5.05 -0.35
CA ASP A 371 -21.10 3.62 -0.31
C ASP A 371 -20.00 2.81 -1.00
N LEU A 372 -19.09 2.24 -0.21
CA LEU A 372 -18.07 1.31 -0.63
C LEU A 372 -18.39 -0.14 -0.20
N SER A 373 -19.66 -0.43 0.10
CA SER A 373 -20.11 -1.77 0.49
C SER A 373 -20.38 -2.69 -0.71
N ASP A 374 -20.47 -2.12 -1.92
CA ASP A 374 -20.69 -2.87 -3.15
C ASP A 374 -19.66 -4.03 -3.28
N PRO A 375 -20.12 -5.26 -3.55
CA PRO A 375 -19.24 -6.39 -3.83
C PRO A 375 -18.20 -6.11 -4.93
N ASP A 376 -18.56 -5.36 -5.97
CA ASP A 376 -17.64 -4.99 -7.06
C ASP A 376 -16.51 -4.04 -6.61
N LEU A 377 -16.61 -3.47 -5.40
CA LEU A 377 -15.57 -2.63 -4.79
C LEU A 377 -14.73 -3.38 -3.74
N ARG A 378 -14.88 -4.70 -3.62
CA ARG A 378 -14.13 -5.51 -2.64
C ARG A 378 -12.62 -5.44 -2.83
N TRP A 379 -12.15 -5.20 -4.05
CA TRP A 379 -10.72 -5.04 -4.35
C TRP A 379 -10.06 -3.94 -3.50
N ILE A 380 -10.76 -2.85 -3.13
CA ILE A 380 -10.27 -1.78 -2.25
C ILE A 380 -9.85 -2.36 -0.89
N TRP A 381 -10.67 -3.25 -0.35
CA TRP A 381 -10.45 -3.85 0.96
C TRP A 381 -9.43 -4.98 0.91
N TYR A 382 -9.31 -5.70 -0.22
CA TYR A 382 -8.21 -6.64 -0.43
C TYR A 382 -6.85 -5.94 -0.45
N TYR A 383 -6.76 -4.75 -1.05
CA TYR A 383 -5.57 -3.92 -0.96
C TYR A 383 -5.23 -3.54 0.50
N GLU A 384 -6.21 -3.10 1.28
CA GLU A 384 -6.02 -2.76 2.70
C GLU A 384 -5.59 -3.98 3.52
N ALA A 385 -6.20 -5.15 3.26
CA ALA A 385 -5.80 -6.42 3.87
C ALA A 385 -4.36 -6.80 3.52
N GLY A 386 -3.94 -6.63 2.27
CA GLY A 386 -2.57 -6.85 1.82
C GLY A 386 -1.56 -5.93 2.51
N ALA A 387 -1.90 -4.64 2.67
CA ALA A 387 -1.08 -3.67 3.41
C ALA A 387 -0.89 -4.08 4.88
N ALA A 388 -1.97 -4.55 5.53
CA ALA A 388 -1.91 -5.05 6.90
C ALA A 388 -1.13 -6.38 7.00
N GLY A 389 -1.31 -7.26 6.03
CA GLY A 389 -0.56 -8.52 5.92
C GLY A 389 0.95 -8.27 5.84
N GLN A 390 1.39 -7.33 5.00
CA GLN A 390 2.80 -6.95 4.90
C GLN A 390 3.35 -6.43 6.23
N ASN A 391 2.58 -5.62 6.96
CA ASN A 391 2.98 -5.17 8.30
C ASN A 391 3.21 -6.34 9.26
N ILE A 392 2.29 -7.32 9.26
CA ILE A 392 2.40 -8.50 10.11
C ILE A 392 3.66 -9.31 9.75
N LEU A 393 3.91 -9.55 8.46
CA LEU A 393 5.06 -10.34 8.00
C LEU A 393 6.39 -9.65 8.33
N LEU A 394 6.51 -8.33 8.11
CA LEU A 394 7.70 -7.58 8.49
C LEU A 394 7.90 -7.56 10.01
N GLU A 395 6.83 -7.37 10.78
CA GLU A 395 6.93 -7.39 12.24
C GLU A 395 7.27 -8.80 12.76
N ALA A 396 6.73 -9.87 12.16
CA ALA A 396 7.11 -11.25 12.44
C ALA A 396 8.62 -11.44 12.25
N THR A 397 9.16 -10.99 11.11
CA THR A 397 10.60 -11.01 10.82
C THR A 397 11.42 -10.29 11.90
N SER A 398 10.96 -9.12 12.37
CA SER A 398 11.64 -8.39 13.44
C SER A 398 11.67 -9.14 14.77
N ARG A 399 10.81 -10.15 14.92
CA ARG A 399 10.66 -11.03 16.09
C ARG A 399 11.29 -12.42 15.90
N ASN A 400 12.02 -12.64 14.80
CA ASN A 400 12.55 -13.93 14.38
C ASN A 400 11.43 -14.98 14.22
N LEU A 401 10.28 -14.54 13.74
CA LEU A 401 9.15 -15.34 13.33
C LEU A 401 9.00 -15.23 11.81
N ASN A 402 8.32 -16.21 11.24
CA ASN A 402 7.96 -16.23 9.84
C ASN A 402 6.44 -16.23 9.68
N GLY A 403 5.97 -16.04 8.47
CA GLY A 403 4.54 -16.07 8.20
C GLY A 403 4.22 -16.18 6.73
N ASN A 404 2.93 -16.26 6.43
CA ASN A 404 2.43 -16.26 5.08
C ASN A 404 1.17 -15.39 5.03
N ILE A 405 0.68 -15.05 3.84
CA ILE A 405 -0.58 -14.38 3.63
C ILE A 405 -1.42 -15.18 2.64
N LEU A 406 -2.65 -15.53 3.05
CA LEU A 406 -3.55 -16.35 2.25
C LEU A 406 -4.91 -15.66 2.15
N LYS A 407 -5.51 -15.71 0.96
CA LYS A 407 -6.91 -15.37 0.76
C LYS A 407 -7.80 -16.44 1.41
N ILE A 408 -8.95 -16.04 1.89
CA ILE A 408 -9.95 -16.95 2.46
C ILE A 408 -11.03 -17.20 1.40
N ASP A 409 -11.22 -18.45 1.04
CA ASP A 409 -12.25 -18.87 0.09
C ASP A 409 -13.51 -19.38 0.82
N GLU A 410 -13.35 -20.19 1.88
CA GLU A 410 -14.45 -20.75 2.70
C GLU A 410 -14.88 -19.74 3.80
N LYS A 411 -15.38 -18.59 3.38
CA LYS A 411 -15.68 -17.44 4.26
C LYS A 411 -16.73 -17.74 5.33
N GLU A 412 -17.77 -18.49 4.99
CA GLU A 412 -18.82 -18.88 5.93
C GLU A 412 -18.30 -19.78 7.06
N ALA A 413 -17.37 -20.69 6.75
CA ALA A 413 -16.71 -21.53 7.75
C ALA A 413 -15.91 -20.68 8.74
N ILE A 414 -15.15 -19.70 8.25
CA ILE A 414 -14.42 -18.76 9.10
C ILE A 414 -15.38 -17.91 9.94
N CYS A 415 -16.45 -17.37 9.36
CA CYS A 415 -17.47 -16.62 10.11
C CYS A 415 -18.05 -17.46 11.27
N SER A 416 -18.33 -18.75 11.03
CA SER A 416 -18.81 -19.67 12.08
C SER A 416 -17.84 -19.81 13.24
N VAL A 417 -16.52 -19.97 12.97
CA VAL A 417 -15.47 -20.05 13.98
C VAL A 417 -15.36 -18.75 14.78
N LEU A 418 -15.45 -17.61 14.10
CA LEU A 418 -15.37 -16.28 14.70
C LEU A 418 -16.68 -15.80 15.33
N LYS A 419 -17.77 -16.57 15.21
CA LYS A 419 -19.12 -16.21 15.67
C LYS A 419 -19.63 -14.90 15.06
N LEU A 420 -19.50 -14.80 13.75
CA LEU A 420 -19.92 -13.67 12.93
C LEU A 420 -21.05 -14.06 11.99
N ASP A 421 -21.87 -13.09 11.64
CA ASP A 421 -22.89 -13.21 10.61
C ASP A 421 -22.27 -12.98 9.23
N PRO A 422 -22.26 -13.97 8.32
CA PRO A 422 -21.65 -13.81 6.99
C PRO A 422 -22.34 -12.78 6.09
N GLU A 423 -23.56 -12.34 6.41
CA GLU A 423 -24.20 -11.24 5.68
C GLU A 423 -23.56 -9.88 5.97
N ASN A 424 -23.02 -9.71 7.19
CA ASN A 424 -22.47 -8.44 7.67
C ASN A 424 -20.93 -8.43 7.73
N PHE A 425 -20.28 -9.59 7.62
CA PHE A 425 -18.84 -9.74 7.78
C PHE A 425 -18.24 -10.59 6.67
N ASP A 426 -17.14 -10.08 6.11
CA ASP A 426 -16.41 -10.72 5.03
C ASP A 426 -14.95 -11.03 5.45
N PRO A 427 -14.62 -12.28 5.84
CA PRO A 427 -13.23 -12.69 6.08
C PRO A 427 -12.44 -12.66 4.77
N MET A 428 -11.35 -11.87 4.73
CA MET A 428 -10.62 -11.60 3.49
C MET A 428 -9.25 -12.25 3.42
N ALA A 429 -8.53 -12.27 4.54
CA ALA A 429 -7.18 -12.84 4.58
C ALA A 429 -6.91 -13.50 5.93
N VAL A 430 -6.12 -14.58 5.90
CA VAL A 430 -5.49 -15.20 7.07
C VAL A 430 -3.97 -15.09 6.94
N ILE A 431 -3.35 -14.72 8.05
CA ILE A 431 -1.90 -14.58 8.16
C ILE A 431 -1.41 -15.53 9.27
N PRO A 432 -1.03 -16.76 8.91
CA PRO A 432 -0.38 -17.68 9.84
C PRO A 432 1.02 -17.20 10.19
N VAL A 433 1.41 -17.27 11.47
CA VAL A 433 2.70 -16.80 12.00
C VAL A 433 3.23 -17.79 13.02
N GLY A 434 4.56 -18.09 12.92
CA GLY A 434 5.28 -18.95 13.86
C GLY A 434 6.79 -18.95 13.72
#